data_935a43a5505fad0a19236e6ccd1f21a4
#
_entry.id   935a43a5505fad0a19236e6ccd1f21a4
#
_cell.length_a   1.000
_cell.length_b   1.000
_cell.length_c   1.000
_cell.angle_alpha   90.00
_cell.angle_beta   90.00
_cell.angle_gamma   90.00
#
_symmetry.space_group_name_H-M   'P 1'
#
loop_
_entity.id
_entity.type
_entity.pdbx_description
1 polymer ?
#
loop_
_entity_poly.entity_id
_entity_poly.type
_entity_poly.pdbx_seq_one_letter_code
_entity_poly.pdbx_strand_id
1 'polypeptide(L)'
;MRFLVFLAAALLAAAESPKVIEARQQLERARSQAAGGLLPAAKVAEAQQNLDDALDGEILDQTLYGRVNIQDLNEQQTDAMKQAAERRLARIQEKVDRGRKLIEEGVAEPYLFADLESELAARKQALEQANARASLVGELVAMATAEAAAPPPIVWRPKEHFEGDGLLEPRDIRDVTLAFEKQFHEPFPVSARGSTAVHRAMGFDHTGRIDVAVAPDSAEGIWLRKYLETKSIPYYAFRVAIPGKATAPHIHIGPGSTRIPTD
;
A
#
# COMPACT_ATOMS: atom_id res chain seq x y z
N MET A 1 6.58 -38.94 4.62
CA MET A 1 5.55 -38.23 3.88
C MET A 1 5.69 -36.72 4.19
N ARG A 2 6.27 -35.97 3.26
CA ARG A 2 6.48 -34.48 3.40
C ARG A 2 5.23 -33.81 2.83
N PHE A 3 4.42 -33.21 3.70
CA PHE A 3 3.34 -32.31 3.26
C PHE A 3 3.96 -30.97 2.84
N LEU A 4 3.99 -30.72 1.53
CA LEU A 4 4.20 -29.37 0.98
C LEU A 4 2.93 -28.57 1.24
N VAL A 5 3.00 -27.65 2.19
CA VAL A 5 2.00 -26.61 2.36
C VAL A 5 2.26 -25.56 1.27
N PHE A 6 1.47 -25.60 0.21
CA PHE A 6 1.36 -24.49 -0.73
C PHE A 6 0.66 -23.32 -0.02
N LEU A 7 1.43 -22.34 0.41
CA LEU A 7 0.90 -21.05 0.84
C LEU A 7 0.47 -20.31 -0.44
N ALA A 8 -0.80 -20.44 -0.80
CA ALA A 8 -1.41 -19.62 -1.85
C ALA A 8 -1.51 -18.19 -1.31
N ALA A 9 -0.54 -17.35 -1.71
CA ALA A 9 -0.67 -15.91 -1.59
C ALA A 9 -1.87 -15.48 -2.44
N ALA A 10 -3.02 -15.27 -1.81
CA ALA A 10 -4.14 -14.58 -2.43
C ALA A 10 -3.73 -13.10 -2.61
N LEU A 11 -2.99 -12.80 -3.70
CA LEU A 11 -3.03 -11.47 -4.28
C LEU A 11 -4.51 -11.24 -4.63
N LEU A 12 -5.15 -10.28 -3.96
CA LEU A 12 -6.33 -9.68 -4.54
C LEU A 12 -5.91 -9.22 -5.93
N ALA A 13 -6.41 -9.91 -6.95
CA ALA A 13 -6.27 -9.47 -8.32
C ALA A 13 -7.13 -8.21 -8.46
N ALA A 14 -6.56 -7.06 -8.12
CA ALA A 14 -7.06 -5.79 -8.62
C ALA A 14 -7.05 -5.93 -10.15
N ALA A 15 -8.17 -5.58 -10.80
CA ALA A 15 -8.23 -5.61 -12.25
C ALA A 15 -7.07 -4.77 -12.79
N GLU A 16 -6.29 -5.36 -13.73
CA GLU A 16 -5.16 -4.64 -14.37
C GLU A 16 -5.65 -3.28 -14.89
N SER A 17 -4.84 -2.26 -14.73
CA SER A 17 -5.20 -0.93 -15.22
C SER A 17 -5.34 -0.91 -16.74
N PRO A 18 -6.17 -0.04 -17.30
CA PRO A 18 -6.31 0.09 -18.77
C PRO A 18 -4.96 0.30 -19.48
N LYS A 19 -4.02 1.02 -18.84
CA LYS A 19 -2.67 1.26 -19.36
C LYS A 19 -1.86 -0.03 -19.48
N VAL A 20 -1.94 -0.92 -18.51
CA VAL A 20 -1.24 -2.23 -18.53
C VAL A 20 -1.85 -3.13 -19.60
N ILE A 21 -3.19 -3.18 -19.68
CA ILE A 21 -3.88 -3.96 -20.71
C ILE A 21 -3.48 -3.50 -22.12
N GLU A 22 -3.48 -2.19 -22.35
CA GLU A 22 -3.09 -1.61 -23.63
C GLU A 22 -1.63 -1.93 -23.99
N ALA A 23 -0.70 -1.71 -23.07
CA ALA A 23 0.71 -2.00 -23.27
C ALA A 23 0.96 -3.49 -23.57
N ARG A 24 0.25 -4.38 -22.87
CA ARG A 24 0.32 -5.83 -23.14
C ARG A 24 -0.17 -6.18 -24.55
N GLN A 25 -1.28 -5.58 -24.98
CA GLN A 25 -1.80 -5.77 -26.34
C GLN A 25 -0.84 -5.22 -27.42
N GLN A 26 -0.17 -4.10 -27.13
CA GLN A 26 0.84 -3.53 -28.02
C GLN A 26 2.04 -4.47 -28.17
N LEU A 27 2.52 -5.04 -27.05
CA LEU A 27 3.61 -6.01 -27.05
C LEU A 27 3.25 -7.27 -27.86
N GLU A 28 2.06 -7.82 -27.69
CA GLU A 28 1.63 -9.01 -28.44
C GLU A 28 1.51 -8.72 -29.93
N ARG A 29 1.00 -7.55 -30.32
CA ARG A 29 1.00 -7.12 -31.73
C ARG A 29 2.41 -6.98 -32.31
N ALA A 30 3.33 -6.35 -31.53
CA ALA A 30 4.72 -6.20 -31.96
C ALA A 30 5.42 -7.56 -32.13
N ARG A 31 5.19 -8.50 -31.23
CA ARG A 31 5.72 -9.87 -31.32
C ARG A 31 5.20 -10.60 -32.54
N SER A 32 3.89 -10.52 -32.82
CA SER A 32 3.27 -11.15 -33.99
C SER A 32 3.83 -10.58 -35.31
N GLN A 33 3.97 -9.26 -35.40
CA GLN A 33 4.53 -8.58 -36.58
C GLN A 33 6.02 -8.91 -36.78
N ALA A 34 6.79 -9.00 -35.68
CA ALA A 34 8.19 -9.39 -35.78
C ALA A 34 8.37 -10.85 -36.23
N ALA A 35 7.52 -11.76 -35.75
CA ALA A 35 7.50 -13.15 -36.20
C ALA A 35 7.20 -13.27 -37.69
N GLY A 36 6.37 -12.35 -38.24
CA GLY A 36 6.11 -12.24 -39.67
C GLY A 36 7.16 -11.47 -40.47
N GLY A 37 8.25 -11.03 -39.86
CA GLY A 37 9.31 -10.24 -40.51
C GLY A 37 8.92 -8.79 -40.84
N LEU A 38 7.79 -8.32 -40.33
CA LEU A 38 7.25 -6.98 -40.62
C LEU A 38 7.76 -5.90 -39.64
N LEU A 39 8.35 -6.30 -38.50
CA LEU A 39 8.81 -5.38 -37.49
C LEU A 39 10.21 -5.77 -36.95
N PRO A 40 11.14 -4.80 -36.80
CA PRO A 40 12.46 -5.10 -36.26
C PRO A 40 12.37 -5.47 -34.78
N ALA A 41 13.29 -6.33 -34.29
CA ALA A 41 13.36 -6.78 -32.90
C ALA A 41 13.45 -5.61 -31.88
N ALA A 42 14.07 -4.49 -32.28
CA ALA A 42 14.15 -3.29 -31.46
C ALA A 42 12.77 -2.73 -31.07
N LYS A 43 11.76 -2.86 -31.96
CA LYS A 43 10.39 -2.41 -31.67
C LYS A 43 9.65 -3.34 -30.70
N VAL A 44 9.99 -4.63 -30.70
CA VAL A 44 9.50 -5.56 -29.68
C VAL A 44 10.09 -5.22 -28.30
N ALA A 45 11.39 -4.91 -28.27
CA ALA A 45 12.06 -4.48 -27.04
C ALA A 45 11.47 -3.16 -26.49
N GLU A 46 11.16 -2.20 -27.37
CA GLU A 46 10.48 -0.96 -27.00
C GLU A 46 9.07 -1.22 -26.41
N ALA A 47 8.30 -2.09 -27.04
CA ALA A 47 6.97 -2.47 -26.55
C ALA A 47 7.04 -3.21 -25.20
N GLN A 48 8.08 -4.03 -24.98
CA GLN A 48 8.34 -4.67 -23.70
C GLN A 48 8.65 -3.62 -22.62
N GLN A 49 9.53 -2.64 -22.89
CA GLN A 49 9.84 -1.56 -21.97
C GLN A 49 8.60 -0.72 -21.61
N ASN A 50 7.69 -0.51 -22.57
CA ASN A 50 6.44 0.21 -22.31
C ASN A 50 5.52 -0.58 -21.37
N LEU A 51 5.43 -1.90 -21.54
CA LEU A 51 4.70 -2.75 -20.59
C LEU A 51 5.32 -2.72 -19.21
N ASP A 52 6.65 -2.84 -19.11
CA ASP A 52 7.35 -2.78 -17.82
C ASP A 52 7.14 -1.42 -17.14
N ASP A 53 7.11 -0.31 -17.90
CA ASP A 53 6.82 1.02 -17.37
C ASP A 53 5.37 1.18 -16.92
N ALA A 54 4.43 0.56 -17.63
CA ALA A 54 3.02 0.55 -17.24
C ALA A 54 2.79 -0.25 -15.95
N LEU A 55 3.43 -1.41 -15.80
CA LEU A 55 3.36 -2.23 -14.58
C LEU A 55 3.97 -1.50 -13.37
N ASP A 56 5.15 -0.91 -13.53
CA ASP A 56 5.75 -0.08 -12.48
C ASP A 56 4.89 1.15 -12.17
N GLY A 57 4.25 1.74 -13.18
CA GLY A 57 3.29 2.84 -13.01
C GLY A 57 2.10 2.43 -12.15
N GLU A 58 1.55 1.25 -12.37
CA GLU A 58 0.44 0.72 -11.56
C GLU A 58 0.83 0.52 -10.10
N ILE A 59 2.03 0.01 -9.84
CA ILE A 59 2.56 -0.10 -8.46
C ILE A 59 2.60 1.30 -7.80
N LEU A 60 3.12 2.31 -8.50
CA LEU A 60 3.18 3.67 -7.96
C LEU A 60 1.80 4.31 -7.81
N ASP A 61 0.88 4.07 -8.74
CA ASP A 61 -0.49 4.56 -8.65
C ASP A 61 -1.20 4.01 -7.39
N GLN A 62 -0.90 2.78 -7.01
CA GLN A 62 -1.46 2.16 -5.80
C GLN A 62 -0.75 2.62 -4.52
N THR A 63 0.57 2.72 -4.52
CA THR A 63 1.39 2.85 -3.30
C THR A 63 1.89 4.27 -3.05
N LEU A 64 2.20 5.06 -4.08
CA LEU A 64 2.74 6.41 -3.96
C LEU A 64 1.67 7.49 -4.15
N TYR A 65 0.86 7.37 -5.21
CA TYR A 65 -0.15 8.36 -5.60
C TYR A 65 -1.57 7.99 -5.17
N GLY A 66 -1.78 6.73 -4.77
CA GLY A 66 -3.08 6.22 -4.35
C GLY A 66 -3.50 6.71 -2.97
N ARG A 67 -4.72 6.33 -2.59
CA ARG A 67 -5.31 6.66 -1.28
C ARG A 67 -4.84 5.75 -0.13
N VAL A 68 -3.81 4.95 -0.36
CA VAL A 68 -3.25 4.09 0.70
C VAL A 68 -2.52 4.96 1.70
N ASN A 69 -2.97 4.93 2.96
CA ASN A 69 -2.28 5.64 4.03
C ASN A 69 -0.90 5.01 4.27
N ILE A 70 0.03 5.82 4.77
CA ILE A 70 1.39 5.36 5.04
C ILE A 70 1.42 4.20 6.05
N GLN A 71 0.50 4.18 7.00
CA GLN A 71 0.35 3.14 8.02
C GLN A 71 -0.18 1.81 7.47
N ASP A 72 -0.84 1.85 6.30
CA ASP A 72 -1.40 0.68 5.63
C ASP A 72 -0.40 -0.03 4.71
N LEU A 73 0.73 0.62 4.40
CA LEU A 73 1.78 0.02 3.59
C LEU A 73 2.49 -1.10 4.37
N ASN A 74 2.59 -2.26 3.74
CA ASN A 74 3.45 -3.32 4.24
C ASN A 74 4.88 -3.19 3.65
N GLU A 75 5.83 -3.95 4.18
CA GLU A 75 7.23 -3.92 3.72
C GLU A 75 7.35 -4.27 2.22
N GLN A 76 6.64 -5.30 1.78
CA GLN A 76 6.66 -5.71 0.39
C GLN A 76 6.14 -4.62 -0.56
N GLN A 77 5.07 -3.92 -0.18
CA GLN A 77 4.54 -2.80 -0.95
C GLN A 77 5.49 -1.60 -0.94
N THR A 78 6.15 -1.34 0.19
CA THR A 78 7.13 -0.27 0.34
C THR A 78 8.35 -0.52 -0.54
N ASP A 79 8.88 -1.75 -0.55
CA ASP A 79 9.98 -2.13 -1.41
C ASP A 79 9.60 -2.13 -2.89
N ALA A 80 8.42 -2.65 -3.24
CA ALA A 80 7.91 -2.62 -4.61
C ALA A 80 7.75 -1.18 -5.12
N MET A 81 7.27 -0.25 -4.30
CA MET A 81 7.16 1.17 -4.61
C MET A 81 8.50 1.79 -4.96
N LYS A 82 9.53 1.59 -4.12
CA LYS A 82 10.89 2.11 -4.36
C LYS A 82 11.48 1.53 -5.64
N GLN A 83 11.45 0.20 -5.77
CA GLN A 83 12.00 -0.49 -6.94
C GLN A 83 11.29 -0.08 -8.23
N ALA A 84 9.96 0.12 -8.21
CA ALA A 84 9.23 0.60 -9.37
C ALA A 84 9.68 2.02 -9.78
N ALA A 85 9.85 2.92 -8.81
CA ALA A 85 10.35 4.28 -9.07
C ALA A 85 11.79 4.26 -9.62
N GLU A 86 12.67 3.42 -9.07
CA GLU A 86 14.05 3.24 -9.54
C GLU A 86 14.11 2.71 -10.98
N ARG A 87 13.35 1.66 -11.28
CA ARG A 87 13.32 1.10 -12.64
C ARG A 87 12.79 2.10 -13.67
N ARG A 88 11.74 2.85 -13.32
CA ARG A 88 11.19 3.90 -14.19
C ARG A 88 12.21 5.03 -14.44
N LEU A 89 12.92 5.46 -13.39
CA LEU A 89 13.98 6.45 -13.54
C LEU A 89 15.11 5.92 -14.42
N ALA A 90 15.57 4.69 -14.22
CA ALA A 90 16.65 4.10 -15.02
C ALA A 90 16.28 4.04 -16.52
N ARG A 91 15.05 3.64 -16.86
CA ARG A 91 14.58 3.58 -18.25
C ARG A 91 14.55 4.95 -18.93
N ILE A 92 14.06 5.98 -18.24
CA ILE A 92 14.03 7.31 -18.84
C ILE A 92 15.43 7.93 -18.91
N GLN A 93 16.29 7.70 -17.93
CA GLN A 93 17.68 8.14 -17.96
C GLN A 93 18.40 7.58 -19.20
N GLU A 94 18.25 6.27 -19.45
CA GLU A 94 18.83 5.64 -20.66
C GLU A 94 18.32 6.26 -21.97
N LYS A 95 17.04 6.62 -22.04
CA LYS A 95 16.45 7.31 -23.20
C LYS A 95 17.06 8.70 -23.38
N VAL A 96 17.18 9.46 -22.30
CA VAL A 96 17.75 10.80 -22.33
C VAL A 96 19.23 10.76 -22.71
N ASP A 97 20.01 9.82 -22.17
CA ASP A 97 21.43 9.71 -22.48
C ASP A 97 21.65 9.32 -23.93
N ARG A 98 20.83 8.43 -24.50
CA ARG A 98 20.85 8.14 -25.94
C ARG A 98 20.46 9.37 -26.77
N GLY A 99 19.46 10.12 -26.35
CA GLY A 99 19.06 11.35 -27.03
C GLY A 99 20.16 12.41 -27.05
N ARG A 100 20.82 12.64 -25.91
CA ARG A 100 21.94 13.56 -25.80
C ARG A 100 23.09 13.18 -26.74
N LYS A 101 23.40 11.90 -26.82
CA LYS A 101 24.43 11.41 -27.75
C LYS A 101 24.07 11.68 -29.22
N LEU A 102 22.81 11.51 -29.62
CA LEU A 102 22.38 11.85 -30.98
C LEU A 102 22.46 13.35 -31.27
N ILE A 103 22.22 14.20 -30.27
CA ILE A 103 22.41 15.66 -30.40
C ILE A 103 23.90 15.98 -30.57
N GLU A 104 24.78 15.41 -29.73
CA GLU A 104 26.23 15.59 -29.81
C GLU A 104 26.81 15.15 -31.15
N GLU A 105 26.27 14.09 -31.72
CA GLU A 105 26.63 13.58 -33.05
C GLU A 105 26.02 14.42 -34.21
N GLY A 106 25.19 15.41 -33.90
CA GLY A 106 24.51 16.24 -34.91
C GLY A 106 23.41 15.54 -35.69
N VAL A 107 22.94 14.39 -35.20
CA VAL A 107 21.90 13.55 -35.84
C VAL A 107 20.49 14.03 -35.47
N ALA A 108 20.33 14.65 -34.30
CA ALA A 108 19.03 15.08 -33.80
C ALA A 108 19.08 16.51 -33.21
N GLU A 109 17.95 17.20 -33.30
CA GLU A 109 17.77 18.55 -32.77
C GLU A 109 17.38 18.51 -31.28
N PRO A 110 17.92 19.43 -30.43
CA PRO A 110 17.67 19.44 -29.00
C PRO A 110 16.20 19.49 -28.60
N TYR A 111 15.37 20.23 -29.33
CA TYR A 111 13.96 20.41 -28.99
C TYR A 111 13.14 19.09 -29.03
N LEU A 112 13.61 18.08 -29.78
CA LEU A 112 12.96 16.78 -29.86
C LEU A 112 13.04 15.98 -28.56
N PHE A 113 13.91 16.40 -27.64
CA PHE A 113 14.16 15.70 -26.37
C PHE A 113 13.66 16.47 -25.14
N ALA A 114 13.03 17.64 -25.33
CA ALA A 114 12.52 18.45 -24.22
C ALA A 114 11.51 17.70 -23.34
N ASP A 115 10.63 16.90 -23.97
CA ASP A 115 9.65 16.08 -23.25
C ASP A 115 10.32 14.97 -22.43
N LEU A 116 11.39 14.36 -22.94
CA LEU A 116 12.15 13.33 -22.22
C LEU A 116 12.88 13.90 -21.01
N GLU A 117 13.41 15.11 -21.10
CA GLU A 117 14.05 15.79 -19.96
C GLU A 117 13.03 16.20 -18.90
N SER A 118 11.84 16.63 -19.31
CA SER A 118 10.73 16.89 -18.41
C SER A 118 10.27 15.61 -17.71
N GLU A 119 10.16 14.52 -18.44
CA GLU A 119 9.83 13.21 -17.88
C GLU A 119 10.91 12.72 -16.91
N LEU A 120 12.19 12.89 -17.25
CA LEU A 120 13.30 12.56 -16.35
C LEU A 120 13.20 13.31 -15.01
N ALA A 121 12.88 14.60 -15.04
CA ALA A 121 12.68 15.40 -13.83
C ALA A 121 11.50 14.86 -13.00
N ALA A 122 10.39 14.52 -13.64
CA ALA A 122 9.22 13.93 -12.97
C ALA A 122 9.54 12.56 -12.34
N ARG A 123 10.34 11.70 -13.02
CA ARG A 123 10.75 10.40 -12.46
C ARG A 123 11.73 10.53 -11.30
N LYS A 124 12.63 11.53 -11.32
CA LYS A 124 13.49 11.86 -10.17
C LYS A 124 12.66 12.26 -8.97
N GLN A 125 11.71 13.15 -9.16
CA GLN A 125 10.80 13.56 -8.09
C GLN A 125 9.98 12.38 -7.53
N ALA A 126 9.50 11.49 -8.40
CA ALA A 126 8.77 10.28 -7.96
C ALA A 126 9.65 9.37 -7.09
N LEU A 127 10.93 9.18 -7.44
CA LEU A 127 11.87 8.41 -6.62
C LEU A 127 12.14 9.08 -5.27
N GLU A 128 12.32 10.40 -5.24
CA GLU A 128 12.48 11.16 -4.00
C GLU A 128 11.26 10.99 -3.08
N GLN A 129 10.06 11.09 -3.63
CA GLN A 129 8.81 10.89 -2.89
C GLN A 129 8.67 9.45 -2.39
N ALA A 130 9.03 8.45 -3.21
CA ALA A 130 8.99 7.05 -2.82
C ALA A 130 9.98 6.76 -1.68
N ASN A 131 11.19 7.32 -1.75
CA ASN A 131 12.19 7.20 -0.68
C ASN A 131 11.75 7.89 0.61
N ALA A 132 11.20 9.11 0.52
CA ALA A 132 10.67 9.82 1.68
C ALA A 132 9.52 9.04 2.34
N ARG A 133 8.60 8.50 1.53
CA ARG A 133 7.48 7.69 2.02
C ARG A 133 7.96 6.39 2.67
N ALA A 134 8.96 5.73 2.09
CA ALA A 134 9.57 4.53 2.66
C ALA A 134 10.30 4.81 3.99
N SER A 135 11.00 5.95 4.08
CA SER A 135 11.63 6.40 5.34
C SER A 135 10.61 6.57 6.45
N LEU A 136 9.49 7.22 6.15
CA LEU A 136 8.41 7.40 7.12
C LEU A 136 7.79 6.07 7.59
N VAL A 137 7.65 5.08 6.70
CA VAL A 137 7.23 3.72 7.10
C VAL A 137 8.26 3.11 8.05
N GLY A 138 9.56 3.24 7.73
CA GLY A 138 10.64 2.76 8.59
C GLY A 138 10.65 3.43 9.96
N GLU A 139 10.42 4.74 10.02
CA GLU A 139 10.32 5.49 11.27
C GLU A 139 9.11 5.03 12.12
N LEU A 140 7.94 4.82 11.49
CA LEU A 140 6.77 4.29 12.17
C LEU A 140 7.00 2.89 12.74
N VAL A 141 7.67 2.02 11.97
CA VAL A 141 8.06 0.67 12.44
C VAL A 141 9.04 0.77 13.62
N ALA A 142 10.05 1.64 13.52
CA ALA A 142 11.01 1.84 14.60
C ALA A 142 10.35 2.39 15.88
N MET A 143 9.44 3.36 15.74
CA MET A 143 8.66 3.89 16.87
C MET A 143 7.81 2.81 17.52
N ALA A 144 7.08 2.01 16.72
CA ALA A 144 6.25 0.92 17.22
C ALA A 144 7.08 -0.16 17.94
N THR A 145 8.27 -0.45 17.43
CA THR A 145 9.22 -1.39 18.05
C THR A 145 9.74 -0.86 19.38
N ALA A 146 10.12 0.42 19.43
CA ALA A 146 10.59 1.07 20.65
C ALA A 146 9.49 1.14 21.72
N GLU A 147 8.24 1.43 21.30
CA GLU A 147 7.07 1.44 22.18
C GLU A 147 6.77 0.05 22.74
N ALA A 148 6.89 -0.99 21.91
CA ALA A 148 6.70 -2.38 22.34
C ALA A 148 7.77 -2.84 23.35
N ALA A 149 8.99 -2.30 23.27
CA ALA A 149 10.09 -2.60 24.18
C ALA A 149 10.04 -1.77 25.48
N ALA A 150 9.25 -0.70 25.53
CA ALA A 150 9.16 0.16 26.71
C ALA A 150 8.47 -0.56 27.87
N PRO A 151 8.92 -0.38 29.13
CA PRO A 151 8.23 -0.91 30.29
C PRO A 151 6.83 -0.32 30.39
N PRO A 152 5.80 -1.11 30.79
CA PRO A 152 4.44 -0.62 30.87
C PRO A 152 4.36 0.58 31.81
N PRO A 153 3.70 1.70 31.44
CA PRO A 153 3.51 2.83 32.31
C PRO A 153 2.71 2.41 33.55
N ILE A 154 3.08 2.96 34.68
CA ILE A 154 2.40 2.71 35.95
C ILE A 154 0.99 3.27 35.86
N VAL A 155 0.02 2.37 35.79
CA VAL A 155 -1.42 2.50 36.05
C VAL A 155 -2.19 3.65 35.39
N TRP A 156 -2.90 3.32 34.34
CA TRP A 156 -4.21 3.91 34.08
C TRP A 156 -5.00 2.94 33.19
N ARG A 157 -6.35 2.81 33.36
CA ARG A 157 -7.13 1.90 32.49
C ARG A 157 -7.57 2.62 31.22
N PRO A 158 -6.90 2.39 30.11
CA PRO A 158 -7.17 3.14 28.89
C PRO A 158 -7.78 2.28 27.79
N LYS A 159 -8.22 1.07 28.13
CA LYS A 159 -8.73 0.10 27.16
C LYS A 159 -10.08 -0.43 27.62
N GLU A 160 -11.04 -0.38 26.72
CA GLU A 160 -12.33 -1.04 26.80
C GLU A 160 -12.42 -2.07 25.69
N HIS A 161 -13.10 -3.19 25.89
CA HIS A 161 -13.34 -4.16 24.84
C HIS A 161 -14.74 -4.77 24.98
N PHE A 162 -15.25 -5.21 23.85
CA PHE A 162 -16.50 -5.96 23.74
C PHE A 162 -16.22 -7.19 22.87
N GLU A 163 -16.57 -8.37 23.38
CA GLU A 163 -16.25 -9.63 22.69
C GLU A 163 -17.24 -9.98 21.58
N GLY A 164 -18.47 -9.51 21.69
CA GLY A 164 -19.52 -9.79 20.74
C GLY A 164 -19.70 -11.28 20.49
N ASP A 165 -19.82 -11.67 19.22
CA ASP A 165 -19.83 -13.07 18.79
C ASP A 165 -18.42 -13.62 18.45
N GLY A 166 -17.39 -12.81 18.62
CA GLY A 166 -15.99 -13.18 18.35
C GLY A 166 -15.61 -13.17 16.86
N LEU A 167 -16.52 -12.75 15.97
CA LEU A 167 -16.33 -12.78 14.52
C LEU A 167 -16.34 -11.37 13.92
N LEU A 168 -15.68 -11.23 12.78
CA LEU A 168 -15.78 -10.06 11.91
C LEU A 168 -15.81 -10.54 10.45
N GLU A 169 -16.93 -10.38 9.80
CA GLU A 169 -17.10 -10.76 8.41
C GLU A 169 -16.96 -9.56 7.46
N PRO A 170 -16.59 -9.78 6.20
CA PRO A 170 -16.49 -8.69 5.21
C PRO A 170 -17.79 -7.88 5.04
N ARG A 171 -18.94 -8.51 5.25
CA ARG A 171 -20.25 -7.82 5.23
C ARG A 171 -20.38 -6.83 6.40
N ASP A 172 -19.85 -7.17 7.59
CA ASP A 172 -19.95 -6.31 8.76
C ASP A 172 -19.16 -5.03 8.56
N ILE A 173 -17.96 -5.13 7.95
CA ILE A 173 -17.13 -3.97 7.60
C ILE A 173 -17.88 -3.05 6.62
N ARG A 174 -18.54 -3.61 5.63
CA ARG A 174 -19.34 -2.83 4.68
C ARG A 174 -20.52 -2.15 5.36
N ASP A 175 -21.24 -2.88 6.18
CA ASP A 175 -22.45 -2.39 6.83
C ASP A 175 -22.13 -1.29 7.85
N VAL A 176 -21.04 -1.43 8.63
CA VAL A 176 -20.60 -0.37 9.56
C VAL A 176 -20.11 0.86 8.79
N THR A 177 -19.39 0.67 7.67
CA THR A 177 -18.96 1.78 6.82
C THR A 177 -20.15 2.59 6.32
N LEU A 178 -21.13 1.93 5.70
CA LEU A 178 -22.33 2.61 5.17
C LEU A 178 -23.15 3.27 6.28
N ALA A 179 -23.26 2.63 7.45
CA ALA A 179 -24.00 3.19 8.57
C ALA A 179 -23.32 4.43 9.16
N PHE A 180 -21.98 4.42 9.25
CA PHE A 180 -21.20 5.56 9.72
C PHE A 180 -21.30 6.74 8.75
N GLU A 181 -21.08 6.50 7.47
CA GLU A 181 -21.17 7.53 6.42
C GLU A 181 -22.57 8.15 6.34
N LYS A 182 -23.59 7.34 6.52
CA LYS A 182 -24.98 7.83 6.60
C LYS A 182 -25.23 8.69 7.85
N GLN A 183 -24.63 8.33 8.99
CA GLN A 183 -24.84 9.01 10.27
C GLN A 183 -24.12 10.35 10.33
N PHE A 184 -22.86 10.41 9.86
CA PHE A 184 -21.99 11.57 10.04
C PHE A 184 -21.77 12.37 8.77
N HIS A 185 -22.20 11.86 7.60
CA HIS A 185 -21.99 12.47 6.28
C HIS A 185 -20.48 12.65 5.93
N GLU A 186 -19.64 11.80 6.53
CA GLU A 186 -18.19 11.79 6.36
C GLU A 186 -17.72 10.38 6.02
N PRO A 187 -16.59 10.23 5.27
CA PRO A 187 -16.02 8.91 4.99
C PRO A 187 -15.64 8.18 6.27
N PHE A 188 -15.86 6.86 6.30
CA PHE A 188 -15.46 6.03 7.43
C PHE A 188 -13.92 6.01 7.56
N PRO A 189 -13.33 6.53 8.66
CA PRO A 189 -11.89 6.82 8.76
C PRO A 189 -11.07 5.58 9.13
N VAL A 190 -11.01 4.60 8.23
CA VAL A 190 -10.17 3.40 8.42
C VAL A 190 -8.70 3.79 8.35
N SER A 191 -7.94 3.51 9.41
CA SER A 191 -6.51 3.77 9.50
C SER A 191 -5.64 2.54 9.19
N ALA A 192 -6.16 1.33 9.40
CA ALA A 192 -5.47 0.10 9.01
C ALA A 192 -6.46 -1.00 8.56
N ARG A 193 -6.08 -1.77 7.54
CA ARG A 193 -6.78 -2.99 7.11
C ARG A 193 -5.79 -4.15 7.09
N GLY A 194 -6.06 -5.17 7.91
CA GLY A 194 -5.17 -6.32 8.02
C GLY A 194 -3.81 -5.99 8.62
N SER A 195 -2.83 -6.88 8.45
CA SER A 195 -1.50 -6.74 9.03
C SER A 195 -0.64 -5.74 8.26
N THR A 196 -0.38 -4.58 8.87
CA THR A 196 0.56 -3.57 8.37
C THR A 196 1.98 -3.83 8.87
N ALA A 197 2.97 -3.08 8.37
CA ALA A 197 4.36 -3.12 8.87
C ALA A 197 4.41 -2.79 10.37
N VAL A 198 3.62 -1.82 10.83
CA VAL A 198 3.52 -1.43 12.24
C VAL A 198 2.98 -2.57 13.11
N HIS A 199 1.91 -3.26 12.68
CA HIS A 199 1.38 -4.42 13.43
C HIS A 199 2.42 -5.53 13.58
N ARG A 200 3.13 -5.86 12.50
CA ARG A 200 4.19 -6.88 12.55
C ARG A 200 5.36 -6.47 13.44
N ALA A 201 5.77 -5.18 13.40
CA ALA A 201 6.82 -4.67 14.28
C ALA A 201 6.43 -4.77 15.77
N MET A 202 5.15 -4.61 16.09
CA MET A 202 4.62 -4.84 17.44
C MET A 202 4.40 -6.33 17.78
N GLY A 203 4.68 -7.25 16.86
CA GLY A 203 4.52 -8.70 17.02
C GLY A 203 3.07 -9.18 16.94
N PHE A 204 2.22 -8.50 16.15
CA PHE A 204 0.82 -8.88 15.97
C PHE A 204 0.48 -9.29 14.53
N ASP A 205 -0.30 -10.34 14.40
CA ASP A 205 -1.09 -10.61 13.22
C ASP A 205 -2.47 -9.94 13.35
N HIS A 206 -2.72 -8.98 12.47
CA HIS A 206 -3.95 -8.20 12.40
C HIS A 206 -4.83 -8.61 11.20
N THR A 207 -4.56 -9.76 10.57
CA THR A 207 -5.31 -10.24 9.39
C THR A 207 -6.80 -10.35 9.69
N GLY A 208 -7.63 -9.86 8.77
CA GLY A 208 -9.10 -9.90 8.88
C GLY A 208 -9.70 -8.89 9.87
N ARG A 209 -8.93 -7.90 10.33
CA ARG A 209 -9.36 -6.84 11.28
C ARG A 209 -9.14 -5.46 10.68
N ILE A 210 -9.79 -4.45 11.24
CA ILE A 210 -9.58 -3.05 10.83
C ILE A 210 -9.41 -2.15 12.06
N ASP A 211 -8.56 -1.13 11.91
CA ASP A 211 -8.47 -0.02 12.86
C ASP A 211 -9.11 1.23 12.28
N VAL A 212 -9.79 1.97 13.13
CA VAL A 212 -10.52 3.18 12.76
C VAL A 212 -9.98 4.34 13.58
N ALA A 213 -9.51 5.40 12.89
CA ALA A 213 -8.92 6.59 13.50
C ALA A 213 -9.99 7.49 14.13
N VAL A 214 -10.75 6.92 15.07
CA VAL A 214 -11.79 7.61 15.84
C VAL A 214 -11.45 7.51 17.33
N ALA A 215 -11.42 8.65 18.00
CA ALA A 215 -11.23 8.65 19.45
C ALA A 215 -12.45 7.99 20.13
N PRO A 216 -12.26 7.00 21.00
CA PRO A 216 -13.38 6.24 21.59
C PRO A 216 -14.44 7.08 22.30
N ASP A 217 -14.04 8.22 22.86
CA ASP A 217 -14.92 9.09 23.65
C ASP A 217 -15.44 10.30 22.85
N SER A 218 -15.12 10.41 21.55
CA SER A 218 -15.78 11.36 20.63
C SER A 218 -17.23 10.95 20.35
N ALA A 219 -18.02 11.86 19.77
CA ALA A 219 -19.39 11.55 19.37
C ALA A 219 -19.46 10.36 18.41
N GLU A 220 -18.52 10.32 17.44
CA GLU A 220 -18.36 9.25 16.46
C GLU A 220 -17.95 7.94 17.13
N GLY A 221 -17.01 8.00 18.09
CA GLY A 221 -16.50 6.82 18.82
C GLY A 221 -17.59 6.22 19.72
N ILE A 222 -18.36 7.03 20.41
CA ILE A 222 -19.48 6.58 21.26
C ILE A 222 -20.56 5.92 20.37
N TRP A 223 -20.91 6.55 19.26
CA TRP A 223 -21.88 6.00 18.33
C TRP A 223 -21.39 4.68 17.73
N LEU A 224 -20.13 4.65 17.26
CA LEU A 224 -19.55 3.48 16.61
C LEU A 224 -19.53 2.28 17.58
N ARG A 225 -19.09 2.45 18.82
CA ARG A 225 -19.10 1.37 19.82
C ARG A 225 -20.52 0.84 20.07
N LYS A 226 -21.51 1.73 20.26
CA LYS A 226 -22.92 1.32 20.39
C LYS A 226 -23.43 0.57 19.18
N TYR A 227 -23.08 1.02 17.96
CA TYR A 227 -23.46 0.32 16.73
C TYR A 227 -22.88 -1.09 16.69
N LEU A 228 -21.57 -1.24 16.98
CA LEU A 228 -20.89 -2.54 17.01
C LEU A 228 -21.52 -3.47 18.05
N GLU A 229 -21.85 -2.96 19.24
CA GLU A 229 -22.56 -3.72 20.30
C GLU A 229 -23.92 -4.22 19.83
N THR A 230 -24.73 -3.37 19.15
CA THR A 230 -26.05 -3.79 18.62
C THR A 230 -25.94 -4.86 17.52
N LYS A 231 -24.78 -4.96 16.87
CA LYS A 231 -24.48 -5.95 15.83
C LYS A 231 -23.68 -7.15 16.34
N SER A 232 -23.40 -7.20 17.64
CA SER A 232 -22.55 -8.22 18.25
C SER A 232 -21.14 -8.31 17.63
N ILE A 233 -20.65 -7.22 17.02
CA ILE A 233 -19.31 -7.15 16.41
C ILE A 233 -18.28 -6.85 17.49
N PRO A 234 -17.22 -7.66 17.64
CA PRO A 234 -16.19 -7.44 18.64
C PRO A 234 -15.36 -6.18 18.36
N TYR A 235 -14.92 -5.49 19.41
CA TYR A 235 -14.01 -4.35 19.28
C TYR A 235 -13.09 -4.18 20.49
N TYR A 236 -12.00 -3.43 20.28
CA TYR A 236 -11.15 -2.85 21.32
C TYR A 236 -11.07 -1.34 21.12
N ALA A 237 -11.41 -0.57 22.14
CA ALA A 237 -11.33 0.88 22.13
C ALA A 237 -10.10 1.34 22.92
N PHE A 238 -9.13 1.94 22.24
CA PHE A 238 -7.92 2.48 22.83
C PHE A 238 -8.04 3.99 22.97
N ARG A 239 -8.04 4.51 24.18
CA ARG A 239 -8.18 5.95 24.49
C ARG A 239 -6.86 6.71 24.42
N VAL A 240 -5.77 5.99 24.55
CA VAL A 240 -4.41 6.52 24.49
C VAL A 240 -3.49 5.51 23.82
N ALA A 241 -2.29 5.93 23.43
CA ALA A 241 -1.24 5.03 23.07
C ALA A 241 -0.91 4.08 24.23
N ILE A 242 -0.75 2.78 23.95
CA ILE A 242 -0.38 1.75 24.91
C ILE A 242 0.83 1.01 24.38
N PRO A 243 2.01 1.10 25.05
CA PRO A 243 3.21 0.41 24.61
C PRO A 243 2.95 -1.05 24.26
N GLY A 244 3.38 -1.46 23.09
CA GLY A 244 3.21 -2.81 22.56
C GLY A 244 1.77 -3.24 22.24
N LYS A 245 0.81 -2.28 22.13
CA LYS A 245 -0.60 -2.58 21.83
C LYS A 245 -1.27 -1.57 20.91
N ALA A 246 -1.02 -0.28 21.10
CA ALA A 246 -1.69 0.78 20.36
C ALA A 246 -0.78 2.01 20.24
N THR A 247 -0.61 2.55 19.05
CA THR A 247 0.25 3.72 18.78
C THR A 247 -0.46 5.05 18.98
N ALA A 248 -1.80 5.06 18.96
CA ALA A 248 -2.64 6.25 19.11
C ALA A 248 -4.04 5.88 19.59
N PRO A 249 -4.88 6.84 20.02
CA PRO A 249 -6.31 6.61 20.23
C PRO A 249 -6.98 6.10 18.95
N HIS A 250 -7.66 4.97 19.03
CA HIS A 250 -8.39 4.37 17.91
C HIS A 250 -9.38 3.30 18.38
N ILE A 251 -10.24 2.84 17.48
CA ILE A 251 -11.10 1.68 17.70
C ILE A 251 -10.67 0.57 16.74
N HIS A 252 -10.17 -0.52 17.30
CA HIS A 252 -9.91 -1.78 16.62
C HIS A 252 -11.22 -2.55 16.51
N ILE A 253 -11.65 -2.89 15.30
CA ILE A 253 -12.87 -3.67 15.02
C ILE A 253 -12.48 -5.08 14.61
N GLY A 254 -13.02 -6.03 15.33
CA GLY A 254 -12.74 -7.45 15.19
C GLY A 254 -12.23 -8.08 16.49
N PRO A 255 -12.03 -9.41 16.50
CA PRO A 255 -11.42 -10.12 17.61
C PRO A 255 -9.99 -9.63 17.84
N GLY A 256 -9.46 -9.79 19.05
CA GLY A 256 -8.10 -9.37 19.38
C GLY A 256 -7.06 -9.91 18.40
N SER A 257 -6.06 -9.08 18.06
CA SER A 257 -4.94 -9.50 17.21
C SER A 257 -4.15 -10.63 17.89
N THR A 258 -3.75 -11.62 17.11
CA THR A 258 -2.96 -12.75 17.61
C THR A 258 -1.48 -12.38 17.64
N ARG A 259 -0.73 -12.94 18.62
CA ARG A 259 0.72 -12.79 18.65
C ARG A 259 1.35 -13.63 17.55
N ILE A 260 2.30 -13.02 16.83
CA ILE A 260 3.16 -13.75 15.90
C ILE A 260 4.14 -14.58 16.74
N PRO A 261 4.26 -15.91 16.52
CA PRO A 261 5.25 -16.71 17.21
C PRO A 261 6.66 -16.16 16.95
N THR A 262 7.43 -15.98 18.00
CA THR A 262 8.87 -15.69 17.91
C THR A 262 9.58 -17.04 17.98
N ASP A 263 10.21 -17.45 16.88
CA ASP A 263 11.10 -18.62 16.85
C ASP A 263 12.37 -18.38 17.68
#